data_c0cd429baca8ab76bbffcca8471a9cc0
#
_entry.id   c0cd429baca8ab76bbffcca8471a9cc0
#
_cell.length_a   1.000
_cell.length_b   1.000
_cell.length_c   1.000
_cell.angle_alpha   90.00
_cell.angle_beta   90.00
_cell.angle_gamma   90.00
#
_symmetry.space_group_name_H-M   'P 1'
#
loop_
_entity.id
_entity.type
_entity.pdbx_description
1 polymer ?
#
loop_
_entity_poly.entity_id
_entity_poly.type
_entity_poly.pdbx_seq_one_letter_code
_entity_poly.pdbx_strand_id
1 'polypeptide(L)'
;MSQIETYVKKKLYGWELGEREENMRKQYLDNIRWFVIILVVVNHTVSTFSSCKAMMSYNTDGIAALDAIGYFIYPWFMPCLFLIAGMSAKYALEKRTEREFLKERRNKLLIPFLTYWVILGSITAEFSFRINHSYKKKKKLPDFVVRLIWLVNGIGPAWFLLQLFLILLVFLLVLKFDKNKKLLKLGEKCNLFVLLLFYVPLLLAAQV
;
A
#
# COMPACT_ATOMS: atom_id res chain seq x y z
N MET A 1 -18.06 52.55 -1.02
CA MET A 1 -17.89 51.07 -0.82
C MET A 1 -17.71 50.80 0.65
N SER A 2 -18.64 50.13 1.32
CA SER A 2 -18.64 50.01 2.79
C SER A 2 -17.57 49.03 3.25
N GLN A 3 -16.99 49.28 4.44
CA GLN A 3 -16.02 48.38 5.06
C GLN A 3 -16.56 46.92 5.17
N ILE A 4 -17.86 46.78 5.27
CA ILE A 4 -18.57 45.49 5.31
C ILE A 4 -18.44 44.75 3.98
N GLU A 5 -18.61 45.43 2.82
CA GLU A 5 -18.46 44.79 1.49
C GLU A 5 -17.01 44.30 1.28
N THR A 6 -16.02 45.09 1.73
CA THR A 6 -14.62 44.68 1.63
C THR A 6 -14.28 43.48 2.51
N TYR A 7 -14.85 43.42 3.71
CA TYR A 7 -14.70 42.28 4.64
C TYR A 7 -15.36 41.00 4.08
N VAL A 8 -16.58 41.11 3.56
CA VAL A 8 -17.33 39.99 2.97
C VAL A 8 -16.61 39.47 1.72
N LYS A 9 -16.16 40.37 0.82
CA LYS A 9 -15.36 39.97 -0.35
C LYS A 9 -14.06 39.25 0.05
N LYS A 10 -13.31 39.75 1.02
CA LYS A 10 -12.08 39.11 1.48
C LYS A 10 -12.32 37.74 2.09
N LYS A 11 -13.45 37.57 2.79
CA LYS A 11 -13.85 36.28 3.37
C LYS A 11 -14.30 35.28 2.31
N LEU A 12 -15.08 35.72 1.31
CA LEU A 12 -15.50 34.89 0.17
C LEU A 12 -14.32 34.48 -0.71
N TYR A 13 -13.45 35.43 -1.07
CA TYR A 13 -12.24 35.12 -1.84
C TYR A 13 -11.28 34.19 -1.11
N GLY A 14 -11.11 34.36 0.19
CA GLY A 14 -10.32 33.45 1.01
C GLY A 14 -10.90 32.04 1.08
N TRP A 15 -12.24 31.92 1.06
CA TRP A 15 -12.95 30.65 1.02
C TRP A 15 -12.78 29.93 -0.34
N GLU A 16 -12.99 30.64 -1.44
CA GLU A 16 -12.82 30.12 -2.80
C GLU A 16 -11.37 29.65 -3.06
N LEU A 17 -10.38 30.42 -2.61
CA LEU A 17 -8.96 30.04 -2.71
C LEU A 17 -8.66 28.78 -1.87
N GLY A 18 -9.18 28.71 -0.66
CA GLY A 18 -9.02 27.54 0.21
C GLY A 18 -9.63 26.28 -0.38
N GLU A 19 -10.83 26.36 -0.94
CA GLU A 19 -11.49 25.23 -1.63
C GLU A 19 -10.71 24.82 -2.90
N ARG A 20 -10.21 25.77 -3.65
CA ARG A 20 -9.41 25.48 -4.85
C ARG A 20 -8.10 24.78 -4.51
N GLU A 21 -7.38 25.25 -3.50
CA GLU A 21 -6.16 24.60 -3.03
C GLU A 21 -6.43 23.18 -2.49
N GLU A 22 -7.49 22.99 -1.75
CA GLU A 22 -7.88 21.67 -1.25
C GLU A 22 -8.23 20.71 -2.39
N ASN A 23 -8.95 21.19 -3.40
CA ASN A 23 -9.32 20.38 -4.57
C ASN A 23 -8.09 20.02 -5.41
N MET A 24 -7.18 20.97 -5.66
CA MET A 24 -5.93 20.69 -6.37
C MET A 24 -5.06 19.67 -5.60
N ARG A 25 -5.00 19.76 -4.28
CA ARG A 25 -4.24 18.83 -3.44
C ARG A 25 -4.83 17.41 -3.47
N LYS A 26 -6.15 17.28 -3.50
CA LYS A 26 -6.81 15.97 -3.66
C LYS A 26 -6.54 15.37 -5.03
N GLN A 27 -6.67 16.16 -6.10
CA GLN A 27 -6.39 15.71 -7.46
C GLN A 27 -4.94 15.25 -7.64
N TYR A 28 -3.98 15.98 -7.06
CA TYR A 28 -2.57 15.60 -7.09
C TYR A 28 -2.33 14.23 -6.43
N LEU A 29 -2.89 13.99 -5.24
CA LEU A 29 -2.78 12.71 -4.55
C LEU A 29 -3.41 11.57 -5.32
N ASP A 30 -4.56 11.81 -5.95
CA ASP A 30 -5.24 10.80 -6.75
C ASP A 30 -4.46 10.48 -8.03
N ASN A 31 -3.87 11.48 -8.69
CA ASN A 31 -3.02 11.27 -9.86
C ASN A 31 -1.77 10.45 -9.53
N ILE A 32 -1.09 10.77 -8.42
CA ILE A 32 0.07 9.96 -7.98
C ILE A 32 -0.37 8.53 -7.65
N ARG A 33 -1.49 8.34 -6.98
CA ARG A 33 -2.03 7.00 -6.66
C ARG A 33 -2.25 6.19 -7.93
N TRP A 34 -2.91 6.76 -8.93
CA TRP A 34 -3.12 6.10 -10.23
C TRP A 34 -1.81 5.70 -10.89
N PHE A 35 -0.85 6.62 -10.94
CA PHE A 35 0.47 6.35 -11.50
C PHE A 35 1.17 5.18 -10.80
N VAL A 36 1.17 5.18 -9.47
CA VAL A 36 1.82 4.10 -8.70
C VAL A 36 1.08 2.77 -8.85
N ILE A 37 -0.26 2.77 -8.97
CA ILE A 37 -1.04 1.55 -9.25
C ILE A 37 -0.64 0.97 -10.62
N ILE A 38 -0.47 1.79 -11.64
CA ILE A 38 0.03 1.34 -12.96
C ILE A 38 1.40 0.69 -12.81
N LEU A 39 2.31 1.30 -12.05
CA LEU A 39 3.64 0.72 -11.78
C LEU A 39 3.56 -0.62 -11.04
N VAL A 40 2.62 -0.79 -10.13
CA VAL A 40 2.36 -2.08 -9.48
C VAL A 40 2.00 -3.15 -10.52
N VAL A 41 1.07 -2.84 -11.43
CA VAL A 41 0.67 -3.77 -12.49
C VAL A 41 1.86 -4.11 -13.40
N VAL A 42 2.59 -3.09 -13.84
CA VAL A 42 3.81 -3.27 -14.67
C VAL A 42 4.82 -4.16 -13.94
N ASN A 43 5.11 -3.88 -12.67
CA ASN A 43 6.05 -4.66 -11.88
C ASN A 43 5.63 -6.14 -11.74
N HIS A 44 4.35 -6.41 -11.51
CA HIS A 44 3.85 -7.79 -11.43
C HIS A 44 3.95 -8.51 -12.77
N THR A 45 3.65 -7.82 -13.88
CA THR A 45 3.80 -8.37 -15.24
C THR A 45 5.27 -8.67 -15.54
N VAL A 46 6.15 -7.71 -15.27
CA VAL A 46 7.60 -7.86 -15.45
C VAL A 46 8.13 -9.02 -14.61
N SER A 47 7.76 -9.11 -13.34
CA SER A 47 8.21 -10.17 -12.45
C SER A 47 7.75 -11.57 -12.85
N THR A 48 6.66 -11.69 -13.62
CA THR A 48 6.19 -12.98 -14.15
C THR A 48 7.11 -13.53 -15.22
N PHE A 49 7.73 -12.64 -16.02
CA PHE A 49 8.64 -13.00 -17.12
C PHE A 49 10.13 -12.77 -16.79
N SER A 50 10.43 -12.40 -15.56
CA SER A 50 11.77 -12.13 -15.04
C SER A 50 12.57 -13.42 -14.85
N SER A 51 13.89 -13.35 -15.06
CA SER A 51 14.83 -14.45 -14.80
C SER A 51 14.93 -14.78 -13.31
N CYS A 52 14.67 -13.81 -12.43
CA CYS A 52 14.77 -13.97 -10.97
C CYS A 52 13.69 -14.86 -10.36
N LYS A 53 12.69 -15.30 -11.13
CA LYS A 53 11.60 -16.21 -10.69
C LYS A 53 10.93 -15.79 -9.36
N ALA A 54 10.91 -14.50 -9.07
CA ALA A 54 10.41 -13.94 -7.82
C ALA A 54 8.90 -14.15 -7.63
N MET A 55 8.17 -14.27 -8.72
CA MET A 55 6.75 -14.64 -8.74
C MET A 55 6.58 -15.86 -9.64
N MET A 56 5.42 -16.53 -9.58
CA MET A 56 5.05 -17.70 -10.38
C MET A 56 5.72 -17.69 -11.75
N SER A 57 6.93 -18.26 -11.83
CA SER A 57 7.59 -18.40 -13.12
C SER A 57 6.91 -19.55 -13.86
N TYR A 58 6.28 -19.24 -14.96
CA TYR A 58 6.07 -20.23 -15.97
C TYR A 58 7.45 -20.79 -16.37
N ASN A 59 7.52 -22.04 -16.76
CA ASN A 59 8.74 -22.76 -17.19
C ASN A 59 9.40 -22.14 -18.43
N THR A 60 9.53 -20.83 -18.51
CA THR A 60 10.18 -20.10 -19.58
C THR A 60 11.54 -19.59 -19.09
N ASP A 61 12.52 -19.61 -19.98
CA ASP A 61 13.77 -18.90 -19.77
C ASP A 61 13.43 -17.42 -19.59
N GLY A 62 13.70 -16.88 -18.39
CA GLY A 62 13.33 -15.50 -18.09
C GLY A 62 14.12 -14.52 -18.97
N ILE A 63 13.54 -13.34 -19.17
CA ILE A 63 14.14 -12.26 -19.97
C ILE A 63 14.94 -11.34 -19.04
N ALA A 64 16.28 -11.41 -19.13
CA ALA A 64 17.18 -10.62 -18.27
C ALA A 64 16.98 -9.10 -18.38
N ALA A 65 16.53 -8.59 -19.53
CA ALA A 65 16.22 -7.17 -19.69
C ALA A 65 15.07 -6.71 -18.79
N LEU A 66 14.11 -7.60 -18.48
CA LEU A 66 12.99 -7.30 -17.58
C LEU A 66 13.45 -7.24 -16.13
N ASP A 67 14.50 -7.93 -15.75
CA ASP A 67 15.06 -7.86 -14.38
C ASP A 67 15.50 -6.44 -14.05
N ALA A 68 16.16 -5.73 -14.98
CA ALA A 68 16.58 -4.35 -14.81
C ALA A 68 15.39 -3.42 -14.52
N ILE A 69 14.28 -3.60 -15.24
CA ILE A 69 13.05 -2.83 -15.03
C ILE A 69 12.48 -3.11 -13.62
N GLY A 70 12.41 -4.39 -13.24
CA GLY A 70 11.96 -4.80 -11.91
C GLY A 70 12.82 -4.20 -10.79
N TYR A 71 14.14 -4.32 -10.88
CA TYR A 71 15.09 -3.74 -9.92
C TYR A 71 15.01 -2.22 -9.83
N PHE A 72 14.70 -1.54 -10.92
CA PHE A 72 14.51 -0.09 -10.90
C PHE A 72 13.20 0.33 -10.23
N ILE A 73 12.10 -0.37 -10.50
CA ILE A 73 10.76 0.00 -10.00
C ILE A 73 10.55 -0.44 -8.55
N TYR A 74 10.94 -1.68 -8.21
CA TYR A 74 10.60 -2.34 -6.95
C TYR A 74 10.95 -1.55 -5.68
N PRO A 75 12.13 -0.93 -5.54
CA PRO A 75 12.54 -0.30 -4.30
C PRO A 75 11.69 0.89 -3.87
N TRP A 76 11.07 1.61 -4.78
CA TRP A 76 10.42 2.88 -4.44
C TRP A 76 8.90 2.90 -4.60
N PHE A 77 8.29 2.05 -5.44
CA PHE A 77 6.85 2.12 -5.63
C PHE A 77 6.06 1.70 -4.38
N MET A 78 6.53 0.70 -3.63
CA MET A 78 5.90 0.28 -2.38
C MET A 78 5.97 1.35 -1.28
N PRO A 79 7.14 1.93 -0.96
CA PRO A 79 7.20 3.08 -0.05
C PRO A 79 6.31 4.23 -0.47
N CYS A 80 6.22 4.56 -1.78
CA CYS A 80 5.31 5.57 -2.28
C CYS A 80 3.84 5.28 -1.97
N LEU A 81 3.40 4.03 -2.13
CA LEU A 81 2.03 3.64 -1.79
C LEU A 81 1.71 3.85 -0.31
N PHE A 82 2.62 3.46 0.58
CA PHE A 82 2.44 3.67 2.02
C PHE A 82 2.42 5.16 2.38
N LEU A 83 3.27 5.96 1.75
CA LEU A 83 3.32 7.41 1.96
C LEU A 83 2.02 8.08 1.53
N ILE A 84 1.51 7.76 0.34
CA ILE A 84 0.23 8.27 -0.17
C ILE A 84 -0.93 7.83 0.74
N ALA A 85 -0.90 6.59 1.22
CA ALA A 85 -1.92 6.08 2.13
C ALA A 85 -1.90 6.79 3.48
N GLY A 86 -0.70 7.09 4.03
CA GLY A 86 -0.52 7.86 5.25
C GLY A 86 -1.04 9.29 5.11
N MET A 87 -0.70 9.98 4.03
CA MET A 87 -1.24 11.32 3.72
C MET A 87 -2.76 11.29 3.60
N SER A 88 -3.31 10.33 2.88
CA SER A 88 -4.77 10.16 2.73
C SER A 88 -5.46 9.85 4.07
N ALA A 89 -4.81 9.11 4.96
CA ALA A 89 -5.32 8.82 6.29
C ALA A 89 -5.39 10.07 7.15
N LYS A 90 -4.34 10.91 7.14
CA LYS A 90 -4.32 12.20 7.84
C LYS A 90 -5.50 13.08 7.42
N TYR A 91 -5.68 13.32 6.12
CA TYR A 91 -6.79 14.13 5.62
C TYR A 91 -8.17 13.54 5.92
N ALA A 92 -8.30 12.23 5.93
CA ALA A 92 -9.56 11.58 6.26
C ALA A 92 -9.93 11.74 7.75
N LEU A 93 -8.93 11.69 8.65
CA LEU A 93 -9.12 11.87 10.09
C LEU A 93 -9.38 13.33 10.49
N GLU A 94 -8.98 14.31 9.70
CA GLU A 94 -9.35 15.72 9.90
C GLU A 94 -10.85 15.97 9.69
N LYS A 95 -11.52 15.13 8.88
CA LYS A 95 -12.94 15.32 8.49
C LYS A 95 -13.90 14.30 9.07
N ARG A 96 -13.40 13.22 9.69
CA ARG A 96 -14.19 12.06 10.14
C ARG A 96 -13.75 11.60 11.50
N THR A 97 -14.67 10.95 12.21
CA THR A 97 -14.35 10.27 13.46
C THR A 97 -13.50 9.02 13.20
N GLU A 98 -12.70 8.60 14.18
CA GLU A 98 -11.88 7.38 14.11
C GLU A 98 -12.71 6.14 13.74
N ARG A 99 -13.94 6.05 14.27
CA ARG A 99 -14.86 4.92 14.01
C ARG A 99 -15.33 4.89 12.55
N GLU A 100 -15.69 6.03 11.99
CA GLU A 100 -16.10 6.15 10.59
C GLU A 100 -14.94 5.85 9.66
N PHE A 101 -13.75 6.38 9.97
CA PHE A 101 -12.53 6.10 9.23
C PHE A 101 -12.23 4.59 9.22
N LEU A 102 -12.25 3.95 10.39
CA LEU A 102 -11.96 2.52 10.51
C LEU A 102 -12.99 1.66 9.75
N LYS A 103 -14.28 2.00 9.85
CA LYS A 103 -15.35 1.34 9.10
C LYS A 103 -15.15 1.44 7.58
N GLU A 104 -14.77 2.61 7.10
CA GLU A 104 -14.48 2.82 5.68
C GLU A 104 -13.26 2.01 5.23
N ARG A 105 -12.17 2.03 6.01
CA ARG A 105 -10.94 1.27 5.69
C ARG A 105 -11.16 -0.24 5.74
N ARG A 106 -11.92 -0.73 6.70
CA ARG A 106 -12.34 -2.12 6.73
C ARG A 106 -13.07 -2.51 5.44
N ASN A 107 -14.04 -1.70 5.01
CA ASN A 107 -14.83 -2.01 3.83
C ASN A 107 -14.02 -1.91 2.52
N LYS A 108 -13.03 -1.00 2.46
CA LYS A 108 -12.22 -0.77 1.25
C LYS A 108 -10.96 -1.63 1.16
N LEU A 109 -10.46 -2.14 2.29
CA LEU A 109 -9.21 -2.90 2.33
C LEU A 109 -9.42 -4.33 2.83
N LEU A 110 -10.02 -4.49 4.01
CA LEU A 110 -10.13 -5.81 4.64
C LEU A 110 -11.16 -6.69 3.95
N ILE A 111 -12.34 -6.19 3.59
CA ILE A 111 -13.36 -6.97 2.90
C ILE A 111 -12.88 -7.43 1.52
N PRO A 112 -12.34 -6.57 0.63
CA PRO A 112 -11.78 -7.03 -0.63
C PRO A 112 -10.63 -8.01 -0.46
N PHE A 113 -9.77 -7.81 0.54
CA PHE A 113 -8.71 -8.77 0.86
C PHE A 113 -9.27 -10.14 1.22
N LEU A 114 -10.23 -10.22 2.14
CA LEU A 114 -10.83 -11.48 2.56
C LEU A 114 -11.57 -12.19 1.41
N THR A 115 -12.31 -11.42 0.61
CA THR A 115 -13.00 -11.95 -0.57
C THR A 115 -12.02 -12.52 -1.59
N TYR A 116 -10.97 -11.78 -1.89
CA TYR A 116 -9.90 -12.25 -2.76
C TYR A 116 -9.25 -13.52 -2.20
N TRP A 117 -8.84 -13.49 -0.94
CA TRP A 117 -8.12 -14.60 -0.30
C TRP A 117 -8.93 -15.89 -0.28
N VAL A 118 -10.20 -15.81 0.10
CA VAL A 118 -11.07 -17.02 0.20
C VAL A 118 -11.43 -17.56 -1.19
N ILE A 119 -11.77 -16.71 -2.16
CA ILE A 119 -12.25 -17.14 -3.47
C ILE A 119 -11.08 -17.35 -4.44
N LEU A 120 -10.36 -16.29 -4.77
CA LEU A 120 -9.31 -16.33 -5.79
C LEU A 120 -7.99 -16.91 -5.25
N GLY A 121 -7.65 -16.61 -4.00
CA GLY A 121 -6.44 -17.12 -3.37
C GLY A 121 -6.38 -18.64 -3.30
N SER A 122 -7.49 -19.29 -2.99
CA SER A 122 -7.57 -20.75 -2.98
C SER A 122 -7.38 -21.35 -4.37
N ILE A 123 -7.97 -20.72 -5.39
CA ILE A 123 -7.85 -21.16 -6.80
C ILE A 123 -6.40 -20.97 -7.29
N THR A 124 -5.82 -19.79 -7.07
CA THR A 124 -4.45 -19.51 -7.50
C THR A 124 -3.41 -20.36 -6.78
N ALA A 125 -3.62 -20.65 -5.50
CA ALA A 125 -2.77 -21.55 -4.74
C ALA A 125 -2.78 -22.98 -5.31
N GLU A 126 -3.97 -23.51 -5.64
CA GLU A 126 -4.12 -24.84 -6.24
C GLU A 126 -3.40 -24.91 -7.60
N PHE A 127 -3.60 -23.91 -8.47
CA PHE A 127 -2.90 -23.84 -9.76
C PHE A 127 -1.38 -23.75 -9.60
N SER A 128 -0.90 -22.89 -8.70
CA SER A 128 0.54 -22.75 -8.42
C SER A 128 1.17 -24.03 -7.94
N PHE A 129 0.44 -24.77 -7.10
CA PHE A 129 0.89 -26.06 -6.59
C PHE A 129 1.02 -27.11 -7.67
N ARG A 130 0.08 -27.16 -8.61
CA ARG A 130 0.10 -28.10 -9.76
C ARG A 130 1.24 -27.78 -10.71
N ILE A 131 1.43 -26.51 -11.06
CA ILE A 131 2.47 -26.05 -12.01
C ILE A 131 3.88 -26.27 -11.45
N ASN A 132 4.12 -25.93 -10.17
CA ASN A 132 5.46 -26.00 -9.57
C ASN A 132 5.88 -27.41 -9.10
N HIS A 133 5.10 -28.45 -9.42
CA HIS A 133 5.37 -29.84 -9.00
C HIS A 133 5.67 -30.01 -7.48
N SER A 134 5.45 -28.98 -6.67
CA SER A 134 5.67 -28.97 -5.22
C SER A 134 4.77 -29.97 -4.48
N TYR A 135 3.73 -30.44 -5.14
CA TYR A 135 2.82 -31.46 -4.64
C TYR A 135 3.53 -32.76 -4.31
N LYS A 136 4.50 -33.17 -5.13
CA LYS A 136 5.25 -34.42 -4.91
C LYS A 136 6.10 -34.43 -3.65
N LYS A 137 6.66 -33.28 -3.24
CA LYS A 137 7.49 -33.16 -2.04
C LYS A 137 6.68 -33.15 -0.73
N LYS A 138 5.41 -32.72 -0.78
CA LYS A 138 4.55 -32.56 0.42
C LYS A 138 3.60 -33.74 0.65
N LYS A 139 3.69 -34.82 -0.12
CA LYS A 139 2.84 -36.03 -0.02
C LYS A 139 2.89 -36.75 1.33
N LYS A 140 3.85 -36.40 2.21
CA LYS A 140 3.97 -36.94 3.57
C LYS A 140 3.17 -36.18 4.63
N LEU A 141 2.51 -35.05 4.26
CA LEU A 141 1.74 -34.23 5.18
C LEU A 141 0.25 -34.60 5.10
N PRO A 142 -0.50 -34.54 6.22
CA PRO A 142 -1.95 -34.71 6.21
C PRO A 142 -2.61 -33.66 5.28
N ASP A 143 -3.67 -34.05 4.60
CA ASP A 143 -4.39 -33.18 3.63
C ASP A 143 -4.86 -31.86 4.24
N PHE A 144 -5.22 -31.86 5.52
CA PHE A 144 -5.59 -30.64 6.25
C PHE A 144 -4.44 -29.64 6.33
N VAL A 145 -3.22 -30.11 6.63
CA VAL A 145 -2.03 -29.25 6.72
C VAL A 145 -1.68 -28.69 5.34
N VAL A 146 -1.81 -29.52 4.31
CA VAL A 146 -1.59 -29.10 2.93
C VAL A 146 -2.56 -27.99 2.54
N ARG A 147 -3.85 -28.13 2.88
CA ARG A 147 -4.87 -27.09 2.60
C ARG A 147 -4.61 -25.79 3.35
N LEU A 148 -4.17 -25.84 4.60
CA LEU A 148 -3.77 -24.63 5.36
C LEU A 148 -2.59 -23.93 4.72
N ILE A 149 -1.58 -24.66 4.26
CA ILE A 149 -0.43 -24.09 3.55
C ILE A 149 -0.90 -23.45 2.24
N TRP A 150 -1.83 -24.06 1.52
CA TRP A 150 -2.39 -23.48 0.30
C TRP A 150 -3.14 -22.19 0.58
N LEU A 151 -3.95 -22.17 1.64
CA LEU A 151 -4.69 -20.97 2.03
C LEU A 151 -3.76 -19.80 2.32
N VAL A 152 -2.67 -20.05 3.04
CA VAL A 152 -1.65 -19.01 3.34
C VAL A 152 -0.90 -18.57 2.08
N ASN A 153 -0.49 -19.51 1.23
CA ASN A 153 0.20 -19.19 -0.02
C ASN A 153 -0.71 -18.45 -1.04
N GLY A 154 -2.03 -18.62 -0.93
CA GLY A 154 -3.02 -17.96 -1.77
C GLY A 154 -3.21 -16.47 -1.50
N ILE A 155 -2.57 -15.90 -0.50
CA ILE A 155 -2.61 -14.47 -0.22
C ILE A 155 -2.11 -13.67 -1.43
N GLY A 156 -1.09 -14.19 -2.16
CA GLY A 156 -0.59 -13.60 -3.39
C GLY A 156 -0.44 -12.08 -3.33
N PRO A 157 -0.77 -11.32 -4.38
CA PRO A 157 -0.60 -9.86 -4.42
C PRO A 157 -1.52 -9.11 -3.44
N ALA A 158 -2.53 -9.75 -2.86
CA ALA A 158 -3.44 -9.10 -1.90
C ALA A 158 -2.80 -8.85 -0.52
N TRP A 159 -1.62 -9.41 -0.22
CA TRP A 159 -0.91 -9.18 1.04
C TRP A 159 -0.76 -7.69 1.38
N PHE A 160 -0.61 -6.84 0.34
CA PHE A 160 -0.49 -5.39 0.50
C PHE A 160 -1.73 -4.75 1.15
N LEU A 161 -2.94 -5.19 0.78
CA LEU A 161 -4.19 -4.68 1.35
C LEU A 161 -4.27 -4.95 2.86
N LEU A 162 -3.89 -6.16 3.27
CA LEU A 162 -3.84 -6.54 4.68
C LEU A 162 -2.79 -5.72 5.43
N GLN A 163 -1.59 -5.62 4.89
CA GLN A 163 -0.51 -4.86 5.51
C GLN A 163 -0.87 -3.39 5.65
N LEU A 164 -1.48 -2.79 4.61
CA LEU A 164 -1.95 -1.42 4.67
C LEU A 164 -3.01 -1.23 5.75
N PHE A 165 -3.95 -2.16 5.88
CA PHE A 165 -4.96 -2.12 6.94
C PHE A 165 -4.33 -2.21 8.33
N LEU A 166 -3.38 -3.13 8.54
CA LEU A 166 -2.66 -3.27 9.82
C LEU A 166 -1.85 -2.01 10.18
N ILE A 167 -1.14 -1.43 9.21
CA ILE A 167 -0.40 -0.18 9.44
C ILE A 167 -1.34 0.95 9.84
N LEU A 168 -2.52 1.05 9.21
CA LEU A 168 -3.51 2.05 9.60
C LEU A 168 -4.07 1.82 11.00
N LEU A 169 -4.26 0.58 11.43
CA LEU A 169 -4.61 0.26 12.82
C LEU A 169 -3.52 0.69 13.80
N VAL A 170 -2.27 0.35 13.51
CA VAL A 170 -1.12 0.77 14.34
C VAL A 170 -1.04 2.30 14.39
N PHE A 171 -1.24 2.97 13.27
CA PHE A 171 -1.27 4.44 13.22
C PHE A 171 -2.35 5.04 14.12
N LEU A 172 -3.57 4.50 14.11
CA LEU A 172 -4.64 4.94 15.02
C LEU A 172 -4.29 4.68 16.48
N LEU A 173 -3.69 3.52 16.80
CA LEU A 173 -3.24 3.22 18.16
C LEU A 173 -2.16 4.21 18.62
N VAL A 174 -1.18 4.49 17.76
CA VAL A 174 -0.13 5.49 18.03
C VAL A 174 -0.74 6.86 18.31
N LEU A 175 -1.69 7.33 17.49
CA LEU A 175 -2.38 8.59 17.70
C LEU A 175 -3.13 8.63 19.04
N LYS A 176 -3.74 7.51 19.44
CA LYS A 176 -4.46 7.40 20.72
C LYS A 176 -3.52 7.45 21.93
N PHE A 177 -2.32 6.89 21.82
CA PHE A 177 -1.31 6.91 22.88
C PHE A 177 -0.51 8.22 22.91
N ASP A 178 -0.36 8.90 21.77
CA ASP A 178 0.39 10.17 21.65
C ASP A 178 -0.45 11.39 22.08
N LYS A 179 -0.96 11.38 23.33
CA LYS A 179 -1.75 12.48 23.90
C LYS A 179 -1.03 13.84 23.83
N ASN A 180 0.29 13.84 23.87
CA ASN A 180 1.11 15.06 23.86
C ASN A 180 1.53 15.50 22.44
N LYS A 181 1.05 14.82 21.39
CA LYS A 181 1.41 15.09 19.99
C LYS A 181 2.92 15.14 19.72
N LYS A 182 3.72 14.41 20.53
CA LYS A 182 5.19 14.38 20.40
C LYS A 182 5.62 13.71 19.11
N LEU A 183 4.98 12.61 18.74
CA LEU A 183 5.27 11.90 17.49
C LEU A 183 4.85 12.69 16.26
N LEU A 184 3.72 13.41 16.33
CA LEU A 184 3.29 14.32 15.27
C LEU A 184 4.31 15.45 15.08
N LYS A 185 4.77 16.08 16.17
CA LYS A 185 5.82 17.12 16.12
C LYS A 185 7.15 16.60 15.63
N LEU A 186 7.50 15.34 15.93
CA LEU A 186 8.68 14.68 15.38
C LEU A 186 8.53 14.48 13.87
N GLY A 187 7.34 14.05 13.41
CA GLY A 187 7.03 13.90 11.99
C GLY A 187 7.11 15.21 11.20
N GLU A 188 6.71 16.34 11.79
CA GLU A 188 6.84 17.67 11.18
C GLU A 188 8.30 18.09 10.98
N LYS A 189 9.22 17.58 11.80
CA LYS A 189 10.67 17.80 11.67
C LYS A 189 11.35 16.82 10.73
N CYS A 190 10.65 15.76 10.30
CA CYS A 190 11.17 14.81 9.34
C CYS A 190 11.26 15.45 7.96
N ASN A 191 12.52 15.65 7.49
CA ASN A 191 12.82 16.11 6.16
C ASN A 191 13.26 14.89 5.30
N LEU A 192 13.37 15.12 3.99
CA LEU A 192 13.76 14.08 3.04
C LEU A 192 15.06 13.36 3.46
N PHE A 193 16.01 14.08 4.04
CA PHE A 193 17.28 13.51 4.51
C PHE A 193 17.07 12.48 5.64
N VAL A 194 16.18 12.76 6.59
CA VAL A 194 15.83 11.84 7.68
C VAL A 194 15.16 10.58 7.13
N LEU A 195 14.26 10.72 6.14
CA LEU A 195 13.63 9.58 5.47
C LEU A 195 14.66 8.71 4.73
N LEU A 196 15.60 9.33 4.03
CA LEU A 196 16.69 8.61 3.37
C LEU A 196 17.60 7.90 4.38
N LEU A 197 17.88 8.51 5.52
CA LEU A 197 18.67 7.90 6.60
C LEU A 197 17.99 6.66 7.19
N PHE A 198 16.67 6.66 7.31
CA PHE A 198 15.89 5.46 7.70
C PHE A 198 15.85 4.38 6.62
N TYR A 199 15.97 4.75 5.36
CA TYR A 199 15.97 3.81 4.25
C TYR A 199 17.26 2.98 4.17
N VAL A 200 18.41 3.55 4.54
CA VAL A 200 19.70 2.86 4.52
C VAL A 200 19.73 1.58 5.37
N PRO A 201 19.34 1.58 6.67
CA PRO A 201 19.31 0.35 7.46
C PRO A 201 18.28 -0.68 6.94
N LEU A 202 17.18 -0.24 6.32
CA LEU A 202 16.22 -1.14 5.69
C LEU A 202 16.82 -1.84 4.46
N LEU A 203 17.58 -1.11 3.63
CA LEU A 203 18.32 -1.70 2.52
C LEU A 203 19.37 -2.72 2.99
N LEU A 204 20.10 -2.41 4.07
CA LEU A 204 21.08 -3.32 4.64
C LEU A 204 20.43 -4.59 5.23
N ALA A 205 19.29 -4.44 5.88
CA ALA A 205 18.54 -5.58 6.43
C ALA A 205 17.90 -6.46 5.33
N ALA A 206 17.60 -5.92 4.16
CA ALA A 206 17.04 -6.66 3.03
C ALA A 206 18.09 -7.50 2.27
N GLN A 207 19.38 -7.34 2.56
CA GLN A 207 20.47 -8.11 1.95
C GLN A 207 20.91 -9.33 2.77
N VAL A 208 20.30 -9.54 3.95
CA VAL A 208 20.50 -10.71 4.82
C VAL A 208 19.38 -11.72 4.60
#